data_88f39da0de4b0bc6a7359fb2546616db
#
_entry.id   88f39da0de4b0bc6a7359fb2546616db
#
_cell.length_a   1.000
_cell.length_b   1.000
_cell.length_c   1.000
_cell.angle_alpha   90.00
_cell.angle_beta   90.00
_cell.angle_gamma   90.00
#
_symmetry.space_group_name_H-M   'P 1'
#
loop_
_entity.id
_entity.type
_entity.pdbx_description
1 polymer ?
#
loop_
_entity_poly.entity_id
_entity_poly.type
_entity_poly.pdbx_seq_one_letter_code
_entity_poly.pdbx_strand_id
1 'polypeptide(L)'
;MKITEIVPWLVEAPAPYLDTAEDSQDDPQMREYIFVEVRTDEGITGWGEVTGTRPVANRTICAALRHVSDFLEGDDPRLIEKTWNKIFRAFTYMGSRGATTSIISGIDIALWDIRGKVLGLPISELFGGPVRDGIPIYCHPKDASSVEGAAQHSKAIAETGQKALKTDPWQPHHEEEADGYLTGKLSSEAEDHGVEVIAAIREAVGLNFEILIDCHGRFDAPTAIRLAKALEPYDIFWFEEPVPVESTHALRQVRENVSVPICVGERIHTRWEFVPILENELADYIMPDVTWTGGITEI
;
A
#
# COMPACT_ATOMS: atom_id res chain seq x y z
N MET A 1 -21.74 -21.67 -15.03
CA MET A 1 -21.51 -20.26 -14.55
C MET A 1 -20.67 -19.53 -15.57
N LYS A 2 -21.07 -18.34 -15.95
CA LYS A 2 -20.38 -17.47 -16.90
C LYS A 2 -20.41 -16.05 -16.40
N ILE A 3 -19.36 -15.28 -16.64
CA ILE A 3 -19.33 -13.84 -16.41
C ILE A 3 -20.31 -13.19 -17.40
N THR A 4 -21.20 -12.34 -16.88
CA THR A 4 -22.16 -11.57 -17.70
C THR A 4 -21.76 -10.11 -17.80
N GLU A 5 -21.13 -9.56 -16.75
CA GLU A 5 -20.74 -8.16 -16.70
C GLU A 5 -19.72 -7.90 -15.60
N ILE A 6 -18.82 -6.95 -15.83
CA ILE A 6 -17.92 -6.38 -14.81
C ILE A 6 -18.23 -4.88 -14.68
N VAL A 7 -18.67 -4.48 -13.49
CA VAL A 7 -19.10 -3.11 -13.21
C VAL A 7 -18.11 -2.44 -12.25
N PRO A 8 -17.38 -1.40 -12.68
CA PRO A 8 -16.61 -0.57 -11.78
C PRO A 8 -17.52 0.43 -11.05
N TRP A 9 -17.38 0.47 -9.74
CA TRP A 9 -18.05 1.44 -8.86
C TRP A 9 -17.01 2.42 -8.34
N LEU A 10 -17.12 3.68 -8.76
CA LEU A 10 -16.35 4.77 -8.19
C LEU A 10 -17.15 5.38 -7.05
N VAL A 11 -16.67 5.17 -5.82
CA VAL A 11 -17.34 5.60 -4.59
C VAL A 11 -16.51 6.69 -3.94
N GLU A 12 -17.14 7.78 -3.57
CA GLU A 12 -16.54 8.85 -2.79
C GLU A 12 -16.94 8.71 -1.31
N ALA A 13 -15.97 8.77 -0.42
CA ALA A 13 -16.20 8.74 1.02
C ALA A 13 -15.22 9.68 1.74
N PRO A 14 -15.60 10.22 2.90
CA PRO A 14 -14.68 11.00 3.73
C PRO A 14 -13.45 10.16 4.10
N ALA A 15 -12.25 10.76 4.03
CA ALA A 15 -11.03 10.09 4.45
C ALA A 15 -11.02 9.90 5.97
N PRO A 16 -10.92 8.67 6.49
CA PRO A 16 -11.17 8.37 7.91
C PRO A 16 -10.16 8.93 8.90
N TYR A 17 -9.00 9.38 8.42
CA TYR A 17 -7.91 9.90 9.28
C TYR A 17 -7.68 11.42 9.17
N LEU A 18 -8.51 12.12 8.40
CA LEU A 18 -8.43 13.57 8.28
C LEU A 18 -9.38 14.29 9.22
N ASP A 19 -10.00 13.54 10.14
CA ASP A 19 -10.86 14.10 11.17
C ASP A 19 -10.02 14.79 12.27
N THR A 20 -9.44 15.92 11.94
CA THR A 20 -9.02 16.90 12.93
C THR A 20 -10.28 17.64 13.35
N ALA A 21 -10.78 17.33 14.52
CA ALA A 21 -12.10 17.69 15.01
C ALA A 21 -12.43 19.20 15.08
N GLU A 22 -11.52 20.08 14.71
CA GLU A 22 -11.72 21.53 14.78
C GLU A 22 -11.69 22.23 13.41
N ASP A 23 -11.02 21.68 12.38
CA ASP A 23 -10.84 22.38 11.09
C ASP A 23 -11.66 21.80 9.91
N SER A 24 -12.29 20.64 10.03
CA SER A 24 -12.90 19.95 8.90
C SER A 24 -14.43 19.92 8.87
N GLN A 25 -15.12 20.73 9.67
CA GLN A 25 -16.58 20.75 9.64
C GLN A 25 -17.16 21.35 8.33
N ASP A 26 -16.37 22.09 7.57
CA ASP A 26 -16.88 22.78 6.39
C ASP A 26 -16.47 22.15 5.04
N ASP A 27 -15.44 21.28 4.97
CA ASP A 27 -15.05 20.58 3.73
C ASP A 27 -14.27 19.28 4.00
N PRO A 28 -14.95 18.15 4.25
CA PRO A 28 -14.26 16.88 4.45
C PRO A 28 -13.53 16.49 3.16
N GLN A 29 -12.22 16.26 3.25
CA GLN A 29 -11.46 15.74 2.11
C GLN A 29 -12.05 14.40 1.69
N MET A 30 -12.63 14.36 0.50
CA MET A 30 -13.23 13.16 -0.05
C MET A 30 -12.16 12.28 -0.72
N ARG A 31 -12.24 10.99 -0.51
CA ARG A 31 -11.42 9.99 -1.16
C ARG A 31 -12.25 9.15 -2.11
N GLU A 32 -11.72 8.89 -3.29
CA GLU A 32 -12.33 7.99 -4.25
C GLU A 32 -11.83 6.55 -4.04
N TYR A 33 -12.74 5.58 -4.04
CA TYR A 33 -12.48 4.15 -3.97
C TYR A 33 -13.06 3.47 -5.21
N ILE A 34 -12.38 2.48 -5.76
CA ILE A 34 -12.85 1.72 -6.92
C ILE A 34 -13.17 0.30 -6.48
N PHE A 35 -14.45 -0.05 -6.44
CA PHE A 35 -14.88 -1.43 -6.27
C PHE A 35 -15.21 -2.05 -7.63
N VAL A 36 -14.97 -3.35 -7.74
CA VAL A 36 -15.23 -4.15 -8.95
C VAL A 36 -16.27 -5.18 -8.62
N GLU A 37 -17.42 -5.10 -9.29
CA GLU A 37 -18.49 -6.08 -9.20
C GLU A 37 -18.44 -6.99 -10.43
N VAL A 38 -18.23 -8.30 -10.21
CA VAL A 38 -18.29 -9.33 -11.27
C VAL A 38 -19.60 -10.10 -11.15
N ARG A 39 -20.48 -9.97 -12.14
CA ARG A 39 -21.78 -10.62 -12.20
C ARG A 39 -21.73 -11.91 -13.01
N THR A 40 -22.56 -12.90 -12.64
CA THR A 40 -22.65 -14.16 -13.34
C THR A 40 -24.09 -14.50 -13.76
N ASP A 41 -24.23 -15.39 -14.75
CA ASP A 41 -25.51 -15.90 -15.25
C ASP A 41 -26.28 -16.78 -14.22
N GLU A 42 -25.61 -17.18 -13.14
CA GLU A 42 -26.23 -17.93 -12.04
C GLU A 42 -26.63 -17.07 -10.85
N GLY A 43 -26.51 -15.73 -10.96
CA GLY A 43 -26.90 -14.76 -9.94
C GLY A 43 -25.90 -14.62 -8.79
N ILE A 44 -24.76 -15.29 -8.85
CA ILE A 44 -23.66 -15.10 -7.90
C ILE A 44 -22.84 -13.91 -8.36
N THR A 45 -22.60 -12.98 -7.44
CA THR A 45 -21.81 -11.77 -7.68
C THR A 45 -20.57 -11.76 -6.79
N GLY A 46 -19.41 -11.43 -7.35
CA GLY A 46 -18.17 -11.23 -6.62
C GLY A 46 -17.78 -9.78 -6.54
N TRP A 47 -17.11 -9.42 -5.46
CA TRP A 47 -16.62 -8.08 -5.19
C TRP A 47 -15.10 -8.06 -5.04
N GLY A 48 -14.48 -7.08 -5.67
CA GLY A 48 -13.07 -6.78 -5.53
C GLY A 48 -12.83 -5.29 -5.38
N GLU A 49 -11.59 -4.92 -5.16
CA GLU A 49 -11.16 -3.54 -5.00
C GLU A 49 -9.91 -3.28 -5.84
N VAL A 50 -9.78 -2.06 -6.33
CA VAL A 50 -8.60 -1.56 -7.03
C VAL A 50 -8.05 -0.38 -6.26
N THR A 51 -6.75 -0.34 -6.03
CA THR A 51 -6.10 0.84 -5.43
C THR A 51 -6.37 2.08 -6.29
N GLY A 52 -7.07 3.04 -5.70
CA GLY A 52 -7.33 4.34 -6.27
C GLY A 52 -6.47 5.39 -5.60
N THR A 53 -5.72 6.18 -6.39
CA THR A 53 -4.79 7.18 -5.86
C THR A 53 -5.18 8.61 -6.22
N ARG A 54 -5.52 8.86 -7.47
CA ARG A 54 -5.85 10.19 -7.98
C ARG A 54 -7.05 10.13 -8.92
N PRO A 55 -7.95 11.13 -8.94
CA PRO A 55 -9.17 11.10 -9.74
C PRO A 55 -8.94 10.82 -11.24
N VAL A 56 -7.85 11.33 -11.83
CA VAL A 56 -7.51 11.06 -13.24
C VAL A 56 -7.16 9.58 -13.48
N ALA A 57 -6.42 8.96 -12.57
CA ALA A 57 -6.07 7.53 -12.65
C ALA A 57 -7.32 6.67 -12.42
N ASN A 58 -8.13 7.00 -11.41
CA ASN A 58 -9.33 6.26 -11.04
C ASN A 58 -10.33 6.18 -12.20
N ARG A 59 -10.60 7.29 -12.87
CA ARG A 59 -11.49 7.33 -14.03
C ARG A 59 -10.94 6.53 -15.22
N THR A 60 -9.62 6.56 -15.42
CA THR A 60 -8.95 5.75 -16.46
C THR A 60 -9.09 4.25 -16.16
N ILE A 61 -8.89 3.83 -14.92
CA ILE A 61 -9.06 2.43 -14.47
C ILE A 61 -10.53 1.99 -14.65
N CYS A 62 -11.49 2.82 -14.24
CA CYS A 62 -12.92 2.52 -14.44
C CYS A 62 -13.28 2.36 -15.92
N ALA A 63 -12.73 3.19 -16.80
CA ALA A 63 -12.96 3.07 -18.23
C ALA A 63 -12.36 1.75 -18.79
N ALA A 64 -11.15 1.40 -18.37
CA ALA A 64 -10.51 0.14 -18.77
C ALA A 64 -11.27 -1.09 -18.27
N LEU A 65 -11.76 -1.07 -17.02
CA LEU A 65 -12.57 -2.16 -16.46
C LEU A 65 -13.83 -2.44 -17.30
N ARG A 66 -14.50 -1.40 -17.82
CA ARG A 66 -15.66 -1.58 -18.70
C ARG A 66 -15.29 -2.28 -20.01
N HIS A 67 -14.15 -1.97 -20.61
CA HIS A 67 -13.67 -2.65 -21.82
C HIS A 67 -13.19 -4.09 -21.54
N VAL A 68 -12.61 -4.32 -20.35
CA VAL A 68 -12.25 -5.68 -19.92
C VAL A 68 -13.51 -6.52 -19.67
N SER A 69 -14.64 -5.91 -19.26
CA SER A 69 -15.92 -6.59 -19.14
C SER A 69 -16.33 -7.28 -20.45
N ASP A 70 -16.33 -6.53 -21.57
CA ASP A 70 -16.67 -7.09 -22.90
C ASP A 70 -15.71 -8.22 -23.31
N PHE A 71 -14.44 -8.11 -22.93
CA PHE A 71 -13.40 -9.10 -23.24
C PHE A 71 -13.55 -10.41 -22.45
N LEU A 72 -14.17 -10.36 -21.26
CA LEU A 72 -14.36 -11.52 -20.37
C LEU A 72 -15.79 -12.06 -20.38
N GLU A 73 -16.72 -11.43 -21.08
CA GLU A 73 -18.11 -11.90 -21.18
C GLU A 73 -18.14 -13.36 -21.68
N GLY A 74 -18.88 -14.20 -20.98
CA GLY A 74 -19.02 -15.63 -21.27
C GLY A 74 -17.91 -16.53 -20.74
N ASP A 75 -16.82 -15.98 -20.17
CA ASP A 75 -15.79 -16.76 -19.51
C ASP A 75 -16.29 -17.40 -18.19
N ASP A 76 -15.73 -18.51 -17.81
CA ASP A 76 -16.03 -19.19 -16.53
C ASP A 76 -15.24 -18.52 -15.38
N PRO A 77 -15.91 -17.85 -14.41
CA PRO A 77 -15.25 -17.15 -13.31
C PRO A 77 -14.51 -18.07 -12.34
N ARG A 78 -14.76 -19.38 -12.41
CA ARG A 78 -14.06 -20.37 -11.57
C ARG A 78 -12.63 -20.65 -12.05
N LEU A 79 -12.30 -20.26 -13.28
CA LEU A 79 -10.98 -20.44 -13.90
C LEU A 79 -10.10 -19.20 -13.66
N ILE A 80 -9.85 -18.89 -12.38
CA ILE A 80 -9.19 -17.65 -11.92
C ILE A 80 -7.85 -17.44 -12.61
N GLU A 81 -6.93 -18.40 -12.50
CA GLU A 81 -5.60 -18.36 -13.13
C GLU A 81 -5.66 -18.14 -14.65
N LYS A 82 -6.63 -18.78 -15.32
CA LYS A 82 -6.82 -18.60 -16.76
C LYS A 82 -7.26 -17.18 -17.08
N THR A 83 -8.19 -16.63 -16.32
CA THR A 83 -8.69 -15.25 -16.49
C THR A 83 -7.59 -14.26 -16.21
N TRP A 84 -6.85 -14.45 -15.12
CA TRP A 84 -5.68 -13.65 -14.77
C TRP A 84 -4.68 -13.57 -15.93
N ASN A 85 -4.24 -14.72 -16.43
CA ASN A 85 -3.31 -14.79 -17.55
C ASN A 85 -3.88 -14.21 -18.86
N LYS A 86 -5.19 -14.38 -19.11
CA LYS A 86 -5.87 -13.82 -20.29
C LYS A 86 -5.77 -12.29 -20.28
N ILE A 87 -6.07 -11.64 -19.15
CA ILE A 87 -5.98 -10.18 -19.00
C ILE A 87 -4.52 -9.72 -19.09
N PHE A 88 -3.63 -10.35 -18.33
CA PHE A 88 -2.20 -10.02 -18.32
C PHE A 88 -1.59 -10.01 -19.72
N ARG A 89 -1.89 -11.04 -20.54
CA ARG A 89 -1.42 -11.12 -21.91
C ARG A 89 -2.06 -10.10 -22.83
N ALA A 90 -3.31 -9.72 -22.62
CA ALA A 90 -3.97 -8.70 -23.41
C ALA A 90 -3.27 -7.32 -23.26
N PHE A 91 -2.72 -7.06 -22.07
CA PHE A 91 -2.01 -5.81 -21.76
C PHE A 91 -0.49 -5.87 -22.01
N THR A 92 0.07 -6.97 -22.51
CA THR A 92 1.53 -7.17 -22.64
C THR A 92 2.22 -6.02 -23.38
N TYR A 93 1.62 -5.51 -24.46
CA TYR A 93 2.21 -4.41 -25.25
C TYR A 93 1.94 -3.01 -24.66
N MET A 94 1.00 -2.88 -23.76
CA MET A 94 0.70 -1.62 -23.09
C MET A 94 1.48 -1.45 -21.77
N GLY A 95 2.06 -2.52 -21.28
CA GLY A 95 2.73 -2.60 -19.99
C GLY A 95 1.93 -3.43 -19.00
N SER A 96 2.63 -4.25 -18.23
CA SER A 96 2.09 -5.17 -17.23
C SER A 96 2.29 -4.67 -15.79
N ARG A 97 2.57 -3.39 -15.62
CA ARG A 97 2.77 -2.72 -14.32
C ARG A 97 1.77 -1.57 -14.15
N GLY A 98 1.55 -1.17 -12.92
CA GLY A 98 0.69 -0.04 -12.58
C GLY A 98 -0.79 -0.32 -12.85
N ALA A 99 -1.47 0.57 -13.56
CA ALA A 99 -2.91 0.50 -13.79
C ALA A 99 -3.40 -0.85 -14.32
N THR A 100 -2.61 -1.54 -15.14
CA THR A 100 -2.99 -2.85 -15.70
C THR A 100 -3.01 -3.95 -14.63
N THR A 101 -2.02 -3.97 -13.74
CA THR A 101 -2.00 -4.92 -12.61
C THR A 101 -3.09 -4.61 -11.60
N SER A 102 -3.39 -3.34 -11.34
CA SER A 102 -4.50 -2.94 -10.48
C SER A 102 -5.86 -3.41 -11.01
N ILE A 103 -6.08 -3.30 -12.34
CA ILE A 103 -7.28 -3.83 -12.98
C ILE A 103 -7.39 -5.35 -12.79
N ILE A 104 -6.27 -6.07 -12.98
CA ILE A 104 -6.21 -7.51 -12.74
C ILE A 104 -6.54 -7.82 -11.28
N SER A 105 -5.96 -7.07 -10.34
CA SER A 105 -6.16 -7.25 -8.89
C SER A 105 -7.64 -7.19 -8.51
N GLY A 106 -8.35 -6.13 -8.95
CA GLY A 106 -9.77 -5.98 -8.64
C GLY A 106 -10.64 -7.10 -9.19
N ILE A 107 -10.35 -7.57 -10.40
CA ILE A 107 -11.07 -8.70 -11.01
C ILE A 107 -10.71 -10.00 -10.29
N ASP A 108 -9.43 -10.24 -10.02
CA ASP A 108 -8.95 -11.45 -9.33
C ASP A 108 -9.58 -11.61 -7.95
N ILE A 109 -9.60 -10.55 -7.14
CA ILE A 109 -10.25 -10.53 -5.83
C ILE A 109 -11.74 -10.90 -5.96
N ALA A 110 -12.44 -10.31 -6.94
CA ALA A 110 -13.85 -10.62 -7.19
C ALA A 110 -14.08 -12.07 -7.62
N LEU A 111 -13.18 -12.65 -8.40
CA LEU A 111 -13.26 -14.07 -8.81
C LEU A 111 -13.01 -15.02 -7.62
N TRP A 112 -12.08 -14.69 -6.74
CA TRP A 112 -11.88 -15.42 -5.48
C TRP A 112 -13.11 -15.31 -4.56
N ASP A 113 -13.76 -14.14 -4.49
CA ASP A 113 -15.02 -13.97 -3.75
C ASP A 113 -16.13 -14.84 -4.32
N ILE A 114 -16.29 -14.90 -5.67
CA ILE A 114 -17.20 -15.85 -6.33
C ILE A 114 -16.84 -17.30 -5.93
N ARG A 115 -15.56 -17.64 -5.95
CA ARG A 115 -15.11 -18.99 -5.60
C ARG A 115 -15.50 -19.37 -4.18
N GLY A 116 -15.29 -18.48 -3.23
CA GLY A 116 -15.71 -18.66 -1.83
C GLY A 116 -17.23 -18.85 -1.71
N LYS A 117 -18.02 -17.98 -2.36
CA LYS A 117 -19.48 -18.04 -2.38
C LYS A 117 -20.02 -19.33 -3.00
N VAL A 118 -19.45 -19.79 -4.10
CA VAL A 118 -19.81 -21.07 -4.76
C VAL A 118 -19.57 -22.26 -3.84
N LEU A 119 -18.50 -22.26 -3.08
CA LEU A 119 -18.13 -23.34 -2.16
C LEU A 119 -18.76 -23.20 -0.78
N GLY A 120 -19.35 -22.05 -0.45
CA GLY A 120 -19.89 -21.76 0.89
C GLY A 120 -18.80 -21.64 1.95
N LEU A 121 -17.58 -21.22 1.56
CA LEU A 121 -16.43 -21.12 2.44
C LEU A 121 -15.81 -19.72 2.37
N PRO A 122 -15.29 -19.18 3.48
CA PRO A 122 -14.44 -18.00 3.44
C PRO A 122 -13.15 -18.31 2.67
N ILE A 123 -12.56 -17.27 2.04
CA ILE A 123 -11.34 -17.45 1.22
C ILE A 123 -10.18 -18.01 2.04
N SER A 124 -10.06 -17.65 3.33
CA SER A 124 -9.05 -18.19 4.23
C SER A 124 -9.07 -19.74 4.32
N GLU A 125 -10.24 -20.35 4.28
CA GLU A 125 -10.38 -21.81 4.30
C GLU A 125 -9.89 -22.46 3.00
N LEU A 126 -9.95 -21.73 1.88
CA LEU A 126 -9.42 -22.20 0.59
C LEU A 126 -7.89 -22.25 0.59
N PHE A 127 -7.25 -21.50 1.49
CA PHE A 127 -5.80 -21.48 1.69
C PHE A 127 -5.33 -22.27 2.93
N GLY A 128 -6.19 -23.11 3.52
CA GLY A 128 -5.83 -23.98 4.64
C GLY A 128 -6.17 -23.44 6.03
N GLY A 129 -6.95 -22.38 6.09
CA GLY A 129 -7.43 -21.79 7.34
C GLY A 129 -6.47 -20.80 8.00
N PRO A 130 -6.91 -20.12 9.05
CA PRO A 130 -6.12 -19.09 9.74
C PRO A 130 -4.97 -19.72 10.54
N VAL A 131 -3.79 -19.12 10.47
CA VAL A 131 -2.62 -19.49 11.26
C VAL A 131 -2.48 -18.69 12.57
N ARG A 132 -3.37 -17.71 12.80
CA ARG A 132 -3.43 -16.86 14.00
C ARG A 132 -4.84 -16.32 14.20
N ASP A 133 -5.19 -16.02 15.45
CA ASP A 133 -6.52 -15.52 15.83
C ASP A 133 -6.71 -14.02 15.55
N GLY A 134 -5.62 -13.27 15.45
CA GLY A 134 -5.63 -11.83 15.19
C GLY A 134 -4.37 -11.37 14.46
N ILE A 135 -4.49 -10.26 13.77
CA ILE A 135 -3.38 -9.61 13.05
C ILE A 135 -3.03 -8.32 13.80
N PRO A 136 -1.76 -8.12 14.22
CA PRO A 136 -1.31 -6.84 14.73
C PRO A 136 -1.51 -5.74 13.68
N ILE A 137 -1.97 -4.58 14.10
CA ILE A 137 -2.19 -3.42 13.25
C ILE A 137 -1.40 -2.23 13.77
N TYR A 138 -1.11 -1.28 12.89
CA TYR A 138 -0.57 0.02 13.23
C TYR A 138 -1.56 1.13 12.87
N CYS A 139 -1.40 2.30 13.51
CA CYS A 139 -2.18 3.50 13.23
C CYS A 139 -1.27 4.60 12.67
N HIS A 140 -1.86 5.62 12.06
CA HIS A 140 -1.14 6.84 11.70
C HIS A 140 -1.47 7.93 12.73
N PRO A 141 -0.49 8.73 13.20
CA PRO A 141 -0.77 9.93 13.99
C PRO A 141 -1.51 10.96 13.10
N LYS A 142 -2.45 11.69 13.68
CA LYS A 142 -3.21 12.72 12.93
C LYS A 142 -2.33 13.89 12.47
N ASP A 143 -1.34 14.25 13.28
CA ASP A 143 -0.33 15.24 12.95
C ASP A 143 1.06 14.66 13.22
N ALA A 144 1.88 14.61 12.20
CA ALA A 144 3.30 14.26 12.27
C ALA A 144 4.19 15.41 11.76
N SER A 145 3.60 16.58 11.49
CA SER A 145 4.30 17.72 10.91
C SER A 145 5.06 18.56 11.94
N SER A 146 4.65 18.51 13.21
CA SER A 146 5.33 19.17 14.31
C SER A 146 5.82 18.18 15.35
N VAL A 147 6.92 18.50 16.01
CA VAL A 147 7.52 17.65 17.06
C VAL A 147 6.53 17.41 18.19
N GLU A 148 5.86 18.48 18.67
CA GLU A 148 4.89 18.43 19.76
C GLU A 148 3.62 17.68 19.34
N GLY A 149 3.09 17.94 18.14
CA GLY A 149 1.90 17.27 17.60
C GLY A 149 2.12 15.78 17.40
N ALA A 150 3.25 15.40 16.84
CA ALA A 150 3.64 14.01 16.67
C ALA A 150 3.73 13.25 18.00
N ALA A 151 4.37 13.83 19.00
CA ALA A 151 4.46 13.24 20.35
C ALA A 151 3.07 13.10 21.00
N GLN A 152 2.24 14.14 20.94
CA GLN A 152 0.91 14.15 21.55
C GLN A 152 -0.02 13.10 20.91
N HIS A 153 -0.10 13.05 19.59
CA HIS A 153 -0.95 12.11 18.88
C HIS A 153 -0.46 10.67 19.03
N SER A 154 0.84 10.44 19.00
CA SER A 154 1.42 9.11 19.25
C SER A 154 1.12 8.59 20.65
N LYS A 155 1.20 9.46 21.66
CA LYS A 155 0.81 9.14 23.04
C LYS A 155 -0.67 8.78 23.12
N ALA A 156 -1.55 9.56 22.48
CA ALA A 156 -2.98 9.26 22.44
C ALA A 156 -3.26 7.90 21.77
N ILE A 157 -2.56 7.55 20.69
CA ILE A 157 -2.63 6.21 20.08
C ILE A 157 -2.24 5.12 21.09
N ALA A 158 -1.12 5.29 21.78
CA ALA A 158 -0.65 4.31 22.77
C ALA A 158 -1.64 4.14 23.94
N GLU A 159 -2.30 5.21 24.37
CA GLU A 159 -3.34 5.19 25.43
C GLU A 159 -4.61 4.41 25.02
N THR A 160 -4.90 4.25 23.72
CA THR A 160 -6.00 3.37 23.25
C THR A 160 -5.68 1.88 23.37
N GLY A 161 -4.44 1.53 23.71
CA GLY A 161 -3.96 0.14 23.78
C GLY A 161 -3.29 -0.36 22.50
N GLN A 162 -3.22 0.46 21.45
CA GLN A 162 -2.43 0.19 20.25
C GLN A 162 -0.95 0.03 20.60
N LYS A 163 -0.21 -0.72 19.78
CA LYS A 163 1.18 -1.08 20.03
C LYS A 163 2.15 -0.59 18.95
N ALA A 164 1.62 -0.03 17.86
CA ALA A 164 2.40 0.38 16.71
C ALA A 164 1.79 1.60 16.02
N LEU A 165 2.65 2.43 15.45
CA LEU A 165 2.27 3.51 14.53
C LEU A 165 3.20 3.56 13.33
N LYS A 166 2.70 4.06 12.19
CA LYS A 166 3.49 4.38 11.00
C LYS A 166 3.41 5.87 10.72
N THR A 167 4.53 6.50 10.41
CA THR A 167 4.61 7.93 10.15
C THR A 167 5.65 8.25 9.06
N ASP A 168 5.45 9.37 8.37
CA ASP A 168 6.42 10.00 7.49
C ASP A 168 6.84 11.33 8.14
N PRO A 169 7.95 11.37 8.88
CA PRO A 169 8.35 12.55 9.61
C PRO A 169 8.88 13.68 8.71
N TRP A 170 9.08 13.41 7.41
CA TRP A 170 9.56 14.37 6.41
C TRP A 170 8.48 14.86 5.46
N GLN A 171 7.23 14.37 5.56
CA GLN A 171 6.14 14.72 4.65
C GLN A 171 5.93 16.24 4.48
N PRO A 172 5.94 17.07 5.53
CA PRO A 172 5.75 18.51 5.39
C PRO A 172 6.77 19.17 4.46
N HIS A 173 8.03 18.73 4.55
CA HIS A 173 9.12 19.27 3.74
C HIS A 173 9.07 18.85 2.27
N HIS A 174 8.38 17.75 1.96
CA HIS A 174 8.19 17.30 0.58
C HIS A 174 7.06 18.04 -0.14
N GLU A 175 6.06 18.52 0.58
CA GLU A 175 4.93 19.26 0.00
C GLU A 175 5.33 20.71 -0.31
N GLU A 176 6.19 21.31 0.50
CA GLU A 176 6.75 22.64 0.29
C GLU A 176 7.84 22.64 -0.79
N GLU A 177 8.63 21.57 -0.88
CA GLU A 177 9.64 21.37 -1.92
C GLU A 177 9.08 20.48 -3.03
N ALA A 178 8.28 21.03 -3.96
CA ALA A 178 7.75 20.30 -5.12
C ALA A 178 8.84 19.56 -5.92
N ASP A 179 10.10 19.97 -5.76
CA ASP A 179 11.28 19.36 -6.37
C ASP A 179 11.87 18.20 -5.53
N GLY A 180 11.42 17.95 -4.30
CA GLY A 180 11.97 16.93 -3.40
C GLY A 180 11.93 15.52 -4.01
N TYR A 181 10.85 15.18 -4.73
CA TYR A 181 10.76 13.92 -5.49
C TYR A 181 11.76 13.82 -6.65
N LEU A 182 12.17 14.94 -7.23
CA LEU A 182 13.08 14.97 -8.39
C LEU A 182 14.55 14.87 -7.96
N THR A 183 14.89 15.39 -6.79
CA THR A 183 16.27 15.44 -6.31
C THR A 183 16.63 14.24 -5.44
N GLY A 184 15.65 13.61 -4.79
CA GLY A 184 15.87 12.52 -3.83
C GLY A 184 16.61 12.95 -2.56
N LYS A 185 16.64 14.27 -2.27
CA LYS A 185 17.40 14.87 -1.16
C LYS A 185 16.50 15.71 -0.27
N LEU A 186 16.94 15.87 0.96
CA LEU A 186 16.42 16.83 1.92
C LEU A 186 17.48 17.88 2.26
N SER A 187 17.06 19.03 2.74
CA SER A 187 17.97 19.97 3.42
C SER A 187 18.42 19.35 4.76
N SER A 188 19.57 19.75 5.27
CA SER A 188 20.04 19.30 6.59
C SER A 188 19.03 19.63 7.69
N GLU A 189 18.34 20.75 7.57
CA GLU A 189 17.31 21.22 8.49
C GLU A 189 16.09 20.29 8.49
N ALA A 190 15.66 19.82 7.31
CA ALA A 190 14.58 18.84 7.19
C ALA A 190 15.00 17.44 7.68
N GLU A 191 16.26 17.01 7.41
CA GLU A 191 16.80 15.75 7.96
C GLU A 191 16.77 15.79 9.50
N ASP A 192 17.28 16.88 10.13
CA ASP A 192 17.32 17.05 11.58
C ASP A 192 15.91 17.09 12.17
N HIS A 193 14.98 17.83 11.55
CA HIS A 193 13.58 17.89 12.00
C HIS A 193 12.92 16.52 12.05
N GLY A 194 13.06 15.70 11.01
CA GLY A 194 12.48 14.35 11.00
C GLY A 194 13.04 13.46 12.12
N VAL A 195 14.33 13.61 12.45
CA VAL A 195 14.95 12.89 13.58
C VAL A 195 14.40 13.38 14.91
N GLU A 196 14.18 14.70 15.08
CA GLU A 196 13.57 15.27 16.29
C GLU A 196 12.14 14.79 16.49
N VAL A 197 11.34 14.68 15.41
CA VAL A 197 9.99 14.10 15.44
C VAL A 197 10.03 12.67 15.98
N ILE A 198 10.89 11.81 15.45
CA ILE A 198 10.99 10.42 15.89
C ILE A 198 11.49 10.29 17.32
N ALA A 199 12.46 11.15 17.73
CA ALA A 199 12.92 11.21 19.12
C ALA A 199 11.77 11.54 20.08
N ALA A 200 10.94 12.53 19.75
CA ALA A 200 9.81 12.95 20.57
C ALA A 200 8.70 11.87 20.62
N ILE A 201 8.42 11.20 19.49
CA ILE A 201 7.50 10.04 19.47
C ILE A 201 8.03 8.94 20.40
N ARG A 202 9.31 8.57 20.28
CA ARG A 202 9.91 7.51 21.09
C ARG A 202 9.87 7.84 22.60
N GLU A 203 10.12 9.08 22.96
CA GLU A 203 10.00 9.56 24.35
C GLU A 203 8.55 9.43 24.84
N ALA A 204 7.58 9.80 24.02
CA ALA A 204 6.16 9.81 24.37
C ALA A 204 5.55 8.40 24.52
N VAL A 205 5.97 7.43 23.70
CA VAL A 205 5.36 6.08 23.64
C VAL A 205 6.19 5.00 24.37
N GLY A 206 7.46 5.27 24.69
CA GLY A 206 8.36 4.34 25.37
C GLY A 206 8.94 3.24 24.44
N LEU A 207 9.83 2.41 24.99
CA LEU A 207 10.63 1.43 24.21
C LEU A 207 9.82 0.21 23.70
N ASN A 208 8.69 -0.10 24.31
CA ASN A 208 7.88 -1.28 23.95
C ASN A 208 6.82 -0.98 22.86
N PHE A 209 6.90 0.17 22.23
CA PHE A 209 5.98 0.60 21.18
C PHE A 209 6.71 0.59 19.83
N GLU A 210 6.11 0.02 18.80
CA GLU A 210 6.71 -0.09 17.47
C GLU A 210 6.49 1.20 16.68
N ILE A 211 7.57 1.78 16.16
CA ILE A 211 7.57 2.95 15.30
C ILE A 211 8.01 2.53 13.91
N LEU A 212 7.12 2.71 12.93
CA LEU A 212 7.34 2.37 11.54
C LEU A 212 7.53 3.66 10.75
N ILE A 213 8.55 3.71 9.91
CA ILE A 213 8.89 4.91 9.12
C ILE A 213 8.58 4.64 7.65
N ASP A 214 7.80 5.53 7.03
CA ASP A 214 7.44 5.47 5.62
C ASP A 214 8.14 6.57 4.83
N CYS A 215 8.98 6.19 3.87
CA CYS A 215 9.73 7.12 3.03
C CYS A 215 9.10 7.31 1.66
N HIS A 216 8.08 6.51 1.31
CA HIS A 216 7.38 6.59 0.03
C HIS A 216 8.29 6.54 -1.22
N GLY A 217 9.46 5.92 -1.14
CA GLY A 217 10.39 5.79 -2.26
C GLY A 217 11.00 7.09 -2.78
N ARG A 218 11.14 8.12 -1.92
CA ARG A 218 11.51 9.48 -2.35
C ARG A 218 13.00 9.76 -2.35
N PHE A 219 13.81 9.04 -1.58
CA PHE A 219 15.20 9.42 -1.35
C PHE A 219 16.15 8.80 -2.35
N ASP A 220 17.26 9.48 -2.62
CA ASP A 220 18.43 8.84 -3.18
C ASP A 220 19.11 7.93 -2.13
N ALA A 221 19.93 6.98 -2.57
CA ALA A 221 20.54 6.03 -1.65
C ALA A 221 21.44 6.69 -0.58
N PRO A 222 22.26 7.72 -0.90
CA PRO A 222 23.03 8.42 0.13
C PRO A 222 22.17 9.10 1.19
N THR A 223 21.07 9.75 0.81
CA THR A 223 20.13 10.37 1.75
C THR A 223 19.46 9.34 2.62
N ALA A 224 18.89 8.27 2.00
CA ALA A 224 18.26 7.18 2.73
C ALA A 224 19.20 6.55 3.78
N ILE A 225 20.48 6.35 3.42
CA ILE A 225 21.49 5.80 4.34
C ILE A 225 21.75 6.76 5.52
N ARG A 226 21.85 8.07 5.28
CA ARG A 226 22.04 9.04 6.37
C ARG A 226 20.86 9.05 7.32
N LEU A 227 19.64 9.12 6.77
CA LEU A 227 18.40 9.12 7.55
C LEU A 227 18.25 7.84 8.39
N ALA A 228 18.42 6.68 7.78
CA ALA A 228 18.33 5.42 8.48
C ALA A 228 19.35 5.33 9.64
N LYS A 229 20.60 5.76 9.43
CA LYS A 229 21.63 5.80 10.48
C LYS A 229 21.30 6.79 11.62
N ALA A 230 20.71 7.93 11.29
CA ALA A 230 20.27 8.89 12.29
C ALA A 230 19.11 8.35 13.15
N LEU A 231 18.32 7.41 12.61
CA LEU A 231 17.21 6.75 13.31
C LEU A 231 17.60 5.50 14.09
N GLU A 232 18.80 4.93 13.92
CA GLU A 232 19.26 3.75 14.67
C GLU A 232 19.08 3.85 16.19
N PRO A 233 19.35 5.00 16.86
CA PRO A 233 19.19 5.14 18.30
C PRO A 233 17.74 5.00 18.81
N TYR A 234 16.77 5.11 17.91
CA TYR A 234 15.34 5.12 18.28
C TYR A 234 14.66 3.77 18.11
N ASP A 235 15.39 2.71 17.75
CA ASP A 235 14.88 1.34 17.65
C ASP A 235 13.56 1.25 16.84
N ILE A 236 13.60 1.75 15.60
CA ILE A 236 12.46 1.73 14.70
C ILE A 236 12.19 0.31 14.21
N PHE A 237 10.90 -0.05 14.03
CA PHE A 237 10.49 -1.38 13.62
C PHE A 237 10.87 -1.66 12.17
N TRP A 238 10.64 -0.71 11.25
CA TRP A 238 11.16 -0.74 9.89
C TRP A 238 11.33 0.64 9.27
N PHE A 239 12.13 0.66 8.20
CA PHE A 239 12.35 1.79 7.31
C PHE A 239 11.79 1.42 5.94
N GLU A 240 10.59 1.93 5.61
CA GLU A 240 9.78 1.52 4.48
C GLU A 240 10.13 2.32 3.23
N GLU A 241 10.27 1.60 2.10
CA GLU A 241 10.52 2.16 0.77
C GLU A 241 11.52 3.32 0.75
N PRO A 242 12.77 3.11 1.21
CA PRO A 242 13.74 4.20 1.36
C PRO A 242 14.13 4.86 0.03
N VAL A 243 14.04 4.12 -1.08
CA VAL A 243 14.45 4.56 -2.43
C VAL A 243 13.39 4.17 -3.46
N PRO A 244 13.39 4.79 -4.67
CA PRO A 244 12.46 4.43 -5.74
C PRO A 244 12.48 2.92 -6.04
N VAL A 245 11.30 2.32 -6.15
CA VAL A 245 11.09 0.88 -6.37
C VAL A 245 11.74 0.38 -7.68
N GLU A 246 11.94 1.26 -8.65
CA GLU A 246 12.55 0.93 -9.94
C GLU A 246 14.03 0.55 -9.84
N SER A 247 14.67 0.81 -8.70
CA SER A 247 16.11 0.58 -8.54
C SER A 247 16.45 -0.39 -7.41
N THR A 248 16.43 -1.69 -7.71
CA THR A 248 16.95 -2.72 -6.79
C THR A 248 18.43 -2.52 -6.44
N HIS A 249 19.19 -1.84 -7.31
CA HIS A 249 20.58 -1.49 -7.04
C HIS A 249 20.69 -0.42 -5.94
N ALA A 250 19.87 0.62 -5.97
CA ALA A 250 19.82 1.64 -4.92
C ALA A 250 19.36 1.02 -3.59
N LEU A 251 18.34 0.14 -3.62
CA LEU A 251 17.87 -0.59 -2.45
C LEU A 251 19.00 -1.45 -1.83
N ARG A 252 19.80 -2.14 -2.67
CA ARG A 252 20.97 -2.88 -2.21
C ARG A 252 22.00 -1.99 -1.52
N GLN A 253 22.27 -0.80 -2.08
CA GLN A 253 23.20 0.15 -1.45
C GLN A 253 22.71 0.58 -0.06
N VAL A 254 21.40 0.79 0.11
CA VAL A 254 20.83 1.06 1.43
C VAL A 254 21.02 -0.14 2.34
N ARG A 255 20.57 -1.34 1.91
CA ARG A 255 20.64 -2.59 2.69
C ARG A 255 22.03 -2.89 3.21
N GLU A 256 23.06 -2.70 2.40
CA GLU A 256 24.46 -2.97 2.75
C GLU A 256 25.06 -1.96 3.74
N ASN A 257 24.40 -0.83 3.98
CA ASN A 257 24.96 0.29 4.75
C ASN A 257 24.15 0.70 5.98
N VAL A 258 23.04 0.01 6.28
CA VAL A 258 22.17 0.32 7.43
C VAL A 258 21.90 -0.93 8.27
N SER A 259 21.63 -0.75 9.55
CA SER A 259 21.26 -1.83 10.48
C SER A 259 19.75 -1.90 10.75
N VAL A 260 19.01 -0.84 10.46
CA VAL A 260 17.56 -0.80 10.63
C VAL A 260 16.88 -1.76 9.67
N PRO A 261 15.81 -2.47 10.10
CA PRO A 261 15.06 -3.35 9.20
C PRO A 261 14.44 -2.57 8.04
N ILE A 262 14.46 -3.15 6.85
CA ILE A 262 13.89 -2.56 5.63
C ILE A 262 12.57 -3.25 5.29
N CYS A 263 11.55 -2.46 4.93
CA CYS A 263 10.29 -2.93 4.39
C CYS A 263 10.07 -2.38 2.98
N VAL A 264 9.59 -3.22 2.06
CA VAL A 264 9.20 -2.80 0.71
C VAL A 264 7.98 -3.58 0.23
N GLY A 265 7.23 -3.04 -0.73
CA GLY A 265 6.22 -3.87 -1.38
C GLY A 265 4.98 -3.17 -1.89
N GLU A 266 4.53 -2.07 -1.28
CA GLU A 266 3.27 -1.40 -1.64
C GLU A 266 3.21 -0.93 -3.12
N ARG A 267 4.36 -0.72 -3.77
CA ARG A 267 4.47 -0.30 -5.17
C ARG A 267 5.00 -1.38 -6.11
N ILE A 268 5.21 -2.59 -5.59
CA ILE A 268 5.74 -3.70 -6.37
C ILE A 268 4.58 -4.48 -7.00
N HIS A 269 4.73 -4.82 -8.29
CA HIS A 269 3.72 -5.52 -9.06
C HIS A 269 4.19 -6.93 -9.35
N THR A 270 3.29 -7.88 -9.26
CA THR A 270 3.50 -9.29 -9.57
C THR A 270 4.61 -9.98 -8.76
N ARG A 271 4.53 -11.28 -8.63
CA ARG A 271 5.55 -12.13 -7.99
C ARG A 271 6.94 -11.98 -8.62
N TRP A 272 7.01 -11.68 -9.92
CA TRP A 272 8.31 -11.58 -10.62
C TRP A 272 9.15 -10.39 -10.18
N GLU A 273 8.54 -9.28 -9.78
CA GLU A 273 9.29 -8.13 -9.26
C GLU A 273 9.77 -8.32 -7.82
N PHE A 274 9.12 -9.21 -7.05
CA PHE A 274 9.61 -9.61 -5.72
C PHE A 274 10.82 -10.55 -5.80
N VAL A 275 10.98 -11.33 -6.88
CA VAL A 275 12.08 -12.30 -7.02
C VAL A 275 13.45 -11.70 -6.73
N PRO A 276 13.91 -10.60 -7.36
CA PRO A 276 15.23 -10.05 -7.10
C PRO A 276 15.38 -9.50 -5.67
N ILE A 277 14.29 -9.09 -5.02
CA ILE A 277 14.30 -8.63 -3.63
C ILE A 277 14.51 -9.80 -2.68
N LEU A 278 13.77 -10.88 -2.87
CA LEU A 278 13.84 -12.07 -2.03
C LEU A 278 15.17 -12.85 -2.25
N GLU A 279 15.57 -13.06 -3.50
CA GLU A 279 16.84 -13.77 -3.82
C GLU A 279 18.08 -13.07 -3.30
N ASN A 280 18.04 -11.75 -3.16
CA ASN A 280 19.18 -10.96 -2.69
C ASN A 280 19.00 -10.43 -1.26
N GLU A 281 17.96 -10.84 -0.54
CA GLU A 281 17.68 -10.47 0.86
C GLU A 281 17.70 -8.93 1.06
N LEU A 282 17.07 -8.20 0.13
CA LEU A 282 17.13 -6.74 0.12
C LEU A 282 16.15 -6.08 1.11
N ALA A 283 15.25 -6.84 1.70
CA ALA A 283 14.29 -6.38 2.70
C ALA A 283 14.11 -7.44 3.80
N ASP A 284 13.78 -7.00 5.00
CA ASP A 284 13.44 -7.83 6.16
C ASP A 284 11.94 -8.13 6.20
N TYR A 285 11.14 -7.20 5.67
CA TYR A 285 9.69 -7.28 5.56
C TYR A 285 9.25 -6.99 4.13
N ILE A 286 8.19 -7.66 3.69
CA ILE A 286 7.49 -7.34 2.45
C ILE A 286 6.02 -7.07 2.74
N MET A 287 5.45 -6.08 2.05
CA MET A 287 4.04 -5.68 2.20
C MET A 287 3.37 -5.49 0.83
N PRO A 288 3.15 -6.60 0.09
CA PRO A 288 2.43 -6.50 -1.18
C PRO A 288 1.00 -6.03 -0.95
N ASP A 289 0.55 -5.07 -1.75
CA ASP A 289 -0.83 -4.61 -1.74
C ASP A 289 -1.68 -5.50 -2.67
N VAL A 290 -2.66 -6.21 -2.10
CA VAL A 290 -3.53 -7.13 -2.85
C VAL A 290 -4.30 -6.44 -3.96
N THR A 291 -4.63 -5.14 -3.79
CA THR A 291 -5.37 -4.35 -4.77
C THR A 291 -4.48 -3.74 -5.85
N TRP A 292 -3.15 -3.94 -5.73
CA TRP A 292 -2.14 -3.38 -6.62
C TRP A 292 -1.24 -4.44 -7.26
N THR A 293 -0.79 -5.43 -6.50
CA THR A 293 0.22 -6.42 -6.90
C THR A 293 -0.23 -7.37 -8.01
N GLY A 294 -1.53 -7.60 -8.17
CA GLY A 294 -2.10 -8.56 -9.12
C GLY A 294 -3.16 -9.46 -8.50
N GLY A 295 -3.66 -9.09 -7.31
CA GLY A 295 -4.73 -9.79 -6.60
C GLY A 295 -4.22 -10.91 -5.68
N ILE A 296 -5.15 -11.68 -5.17
CA ILE A 296 -4.91 -12.81 -4.26
C ILE A 296 -4.05 -13.89 -4.94
N THR A 297 -4.22 -14.08 -6.24
CA THR A 297 -3.46 -15.07 -7.03
C THR A 297 -1.95 -14.76 -7.04
N GLU A 298 -1.55 -13.48 -6.95
CA GLU A 298 -0.14 -13.08 -6.97
C GLU A 298 0.52 -13.08 -5.57
N ILE A 299 -0.24 -12.80 -4.51
CA ILE A 299 0.24 -12.79 -3.12
C ILE A 299 0.37 -14.22 -2.57
#